data_e605d0b19a0ad9344e88e1438a755810
#
_entry.id   e605d0b19a0ad9344e88e1438a755810
#
_cell.length_a   1.000
_cell.length_b   1.000
_cell.length_c   1.000
_cell.angle_alpha   90.00
_cell.angle_beta   90.00
_cell.angle_gamma   90.00
#
_symmetry.space_group_name_H-M   'P 1'
#
loop_
_entity.id
_entity.type
_entity.pdbx_description
1 polymer ?
#
loop_
_entity_poly.entity_id
_entity_poly.type
_entity_poly.pdbx_seq_one_letter_code
_entity_poly.pdbx_strand_id
1 'polypeptide(L)'
;MRASDGNSCTRRRFVRYAALACAAVLAGCGRGAARLAALREKARQLGASLDCSDVSDLQPAEARTREDNTYRQHTEREDQFCLACLNFQPAAQETACGTCKTVRGPINPDGWCKQWTASKA
;
A
#
# COMPACT_ATOMS: atom_id res chain seq x y z
N MET A 1 -8.12 -30.67 46.43
CA MET A 1 -9.23 -29.98 45.73
C MET A 1 -9.19 -28.47 45.90
N ARG A 2 -8.78 -27.94 47.01
CA ARG A 2 -8.77 -26.49 47.26
C ARG A 2 -7.66 -25.75 46.47
N ALA A 3 -6.59 -26.41 46.12
CA ALA A 3 -5.52 -25.80 45.33
C ALA A 3 -5.92 -25.53 43.85
N SER A 4 -6.94 -26.20 43.36
CA SER A 4 -7.41 -25.99 41.99
C SER A 4 -8.23 -24.71 41.81
N ASP A 5 -8.92 -24.28 42.85
CA ASP A 5 -9.74 -23.08 42.78
C ASP A 5 -8.91 -21.79 42.79
N GLY A 6 -7.79 -21.79 43.53
CA GLY A 6 -6.84 -20.70 43.51
C GLY A 6 -6.14 -20.55 42.16
N ASN A 7 -5.87 -21.66 41.50
CA ASN A 7 -5.24 -21.66 40.17
C ASN A 7 -6.17 -21.16 39.05
N SER A 8 -7.46 -21.43 39.19
CA SER A 8 -8.41 -20.98 38.18
C SER A 8 -8.53 -19.45 38.13
N CYS A 9 -8.47 -18.81 39.29
CA CYS A 9 -8.54 -17.35 39.37
C CYS A 9 -7.27 -16.71 38.84
N THR A 10 -6.12 -17.30 39.12
CA THR A 10 -4.82 -16.84 38.61
C THR A 10 -4.71 -17.05 37.09
N ARG A 11 -5.22 -18.17 36.60
CA ARG A 11 -5.26 -18.42 35.15
C ARG A 11 -6.15 -17.43 34.42
N ARG A 12 -7.28 -17.11 34.97
CA ARG A 12 -8.20 -16.11 34.38
C ARG A 12 -7.55 -14.72 34.34
N ARG A 13 -6.86 -14.33 35.38
CA ARG A 13 -6.13 -13.05 35.41
C ARG A 13 -4.98 -13.06 34.40
N PHE A 14 -4.23 -14.14 34.34
CA PHE A 14 -3.14 -14.29 33.38
C PHE A 14 -3.63 -14.22 31.93
N VAL A 15 -4.72 -14.89 31.62
CA VAL A 15 -5.33 -14.87 30.28
C VAL A 15 -5.79 -13.45 29.91
N ARG A 16 -6.36 -12.71 30.86
CA ARG A 16 -6.74 -11.32 30.61
C ARG A 16 -5.55 -10.43 30.32
N TYR A 17 -4.47 -10.55 31.06
CA TYR A 17 -3.26 -9.78 30.81
C TYR A 17 -2.57 -10.19 29.50
N ALA A 18 -2.53 -11.46 29.20
CA ALA A 18 -2.01 -11.97 27.95
C ALA A 18 -2.82 -11.48 26.75
N ALA A 19 -4.14 -11.47 26.85
CA ALA A 19 -5.01 -10.95 25.80
C ALA A 19 -4.82 -9.44 25.58
N LEU A 20 -4.67 -8.67 26.64
CA LEU A 20 -4.39 -7.24 26.54
C LEU A 20 -3.01 -6.95 25.91
N ALA A 21 -1.99 -7.72 26.30
CA ALA A 21 -0.67 -7.60 25.72
C ALA A 21 -0.66 -7.95 24.23
N CYS A 22 -1.33 -9.04 23.86
CA CYS A 22 -1.48 -9.41 22.44
C CYS A 22 -2.25 -8.35 21.63
N ALA A 23 -3.31 -7.77 22.20
CA ALA A 23 -4.06 -6.70 21.54
C ALA A 23 -3.20 -5.45 21.32
N ALA A 24 -2.35 -5.09 22.28
CA ALA A 24 -1.44 -3.95 22.16
C ALA A 24 -0.38 -4.20 21.07
N VAL A 25 0.20 -5.39 20.99
CA VAL A 25 1.16 -5.78 19.95
C VAL A 25 0.49 -5.81 18.58
N LEU A 26 -0.70 -6.38 18.47
CA LEU A 26 -1.47 -6.39 17.22
C LEU A 26 -1.85 -4.98 16.78
N ALA A 27 -2.20 -4.09 17.69
CA ALA A 27 -2.50 -2.70 17.37
C ALA A 27 -1.27 -1.95 16.83
N GLY A 28 -0.07 -2.21 17.38
CA GLY A 28 1.18 -1.64 16.90
C GLY A 28 1.56 -2.12 15.50
N CYS A 29 1.52 -3.42 15.26
CA CYS A 29 1.74 -4.03 13.94
C CYS A 29 0.59 -3.72 12.98
N GLY A 30 -0.65 -3.68 13.47
CA GLY A 30 -1.84 -3.42 12.69
C GLY A 30 -1.94 -2.00 12.12
N ARG A 31 -1.31 -1.01 12.74
CA ARG A 31 -1.30 0.37 12.23
C ARG A 31 -0.62 0.49 10.86
N GLY A 32 0.53 -0.14 10.68
CA GLY A 32 1.22 -0.16 9.39
C GLY A 32 0.40 -0.88 8.32
N ALA A 33 -0.13 -2.05 8.64
CA ALA A 33 -0.99 -2.82 7.75
C ALA A 33 -2.30 -2.09 7.45
N ALA A 34 -2.92 -1.46 8.45
CA ALA A 34 -4.14 -0.68 8.27
C ALA A 34 -3.91 0.55 7.39
N ARG A 35 -2.79 1.24 7.55
CA ARG A 35 -2.41 2.38 6.68
C ARG A 35 -2.21 1.94 5.24
N LEU A 36 -1.52 0.83 5.04
CA LEU A 36 -1.28 0.29 3.70
C LEU A 36 -2.60 -0.13 3.04
N ALA A 37 -3.47 -0.80 3.77
CA ALA A 37 -4.79 -1.20 3.28
C ALA A 37 -5.66 0.02 2.91
N ALA A 38 -5.67 1.05 3.74
CA ALA A 38 -6.40 2.29 3.48
C ALA A 38 -5.83 3.00 2.25
N LEU A 39 -4.51 3.06 2.12
CA LEU A 39 -3.84 3.65 0.98
C LEU A 39 -4.10 2.85 -0.31
N ARG A 40 -4.15 1.53 -0.21
CA ARG A 40 -4.49 0.63 -1.32
C ARG A 40 -5.91 0.90 -1.82
N GLU A 41 -6.85 1.02 -0.91
CA GLU A 41 -8.24 1.33 -1.27
C GLU A 41 -8.35 2.72 -1.90
N LYS A 42 -7.65 3.70 -1.36
CA LYS A 42 -7.58 5.05 -1.96
C LYS A 42 -7.01 4.99 -3.38
N ALA A 43 -5.94 4.22 -3.59
CA ALA A 43 -5.34 4.05 -4.91
C ALA A 43 -6.31 3.43 -5.91
N ARG A 44 -7.06 2.43 -5.50
CA ARG A 44 -8.10 1.81 -6.32
C ARG A 44 -9.20 2.80 -6.70
N GLN A 45 -9.69 3.55 -5.74
CA GLN A 45 -10.76 4.53 -5.96
C GLN A 45 -10.31 5.65 -6.89
N LEU A 46 -9.15 6.22 -6.66
CA LEU A 46 -8.59 7.27 -7.51
C LEU A 46 -8.29 6.74 -8.91
N GLY A 47 -7.68 5.56 -8.99
CA GLY A 47 -7.21 4.99 -10.24
C GLY A 47 -8.32 4.44 -11.13
N ALA A 48 -9.47 4.05 -10.57
CA ALA A 48 -10.55 3.41 -11.31
C ALA A 48 -11.13 4.31 -12.42
N SER A 49 -11.16 5.61 -12.20
CA SER A 49 -11.69 6.59 -13.15
C SER A 49 -10.62 7.23 -14.02
N LEU A 50 -9.35 6.91 -13.81
CA LEU A 50 -8.23 7.50 -14.54
C LEU A 50 -7.77 6.59 -15.68
N ASP A 51 -7.56 7.19 -16.84
CA ASP A 51 -6.82 6.56 -17.94
C ASP A 51 -5.47 7.26 -18.08
N CYS A 52 -4.41 6.56 -17.68
CA CYS A 52 -3.04 7.05 -17.70
C CYS A 52 -2.20 6.34 -18.77
N SER A 53 -2.84 5.94 -19.87
CA SER A 53 -2.18 5.23 -20.98
C SER A 53 -1.71 6.15 -22.11
N ASP A 54 -2.11 7.41 -22.10
CA ASP A 54 -1.77 8.33 -23.17
C ASP A 54 -0.28 8.71 -23.13
N VAL A 55 0.45 8.23 -24.11
CA VAL A 55 1.89 8.48 -24.27
C VAL A 55 2.20 9.32 -25.51
N SER A 56 1.19 9.95 -26.10
CA SER A 56 1.34 10.71 -27.34
C SER A 56 2.32 11.89 -27.24
N ASP A 57 2.45 12.46 -26.05
CA ASP A 57 3.38 13.57 -25.80
C ASP A 57 4.82 13.12 -25.48
N LEU A 58 5.06 11.80 -25.41
CA LEU A 58 6.36 11.27 -25.06
C LEU A 58 7.22 11.01 -26.30
N GLN A 59 8.52 11.19 -26.15
CA GLN A 59 9.48 10.69 -27.11
C GLN A 59 9.46 9.15 -27.13
N PRO A 60 9.77 8.49 -28.28
CA PRO A 60 9.76 7.02 -28.35
C PRO A 60 10.61 6.34 -27.26
N ALA A 61 11.77 6.89 -26.93
CA ALA A 61 12.63 6.37 -25.87
C ALA A 61 11.97 6.47 -24.49
N GLU A 62 11.24 7.54 -24.23
CA GLU A 62 10.50 7.72 -22.97
C GLU A 62 9.32 6.75 -22.86
N ALA A 63 8.59 6.57 -23.96
CA ALA A 63 7.49 5.59 -24.02
C ALA A 63 7.99 4.16 -23.76
N ARG A 64 9.18 3.83 -24.24
CA ARG A 64 9.81 2.52 -24.00
C ARG A 64 10.10 2.26 -22.52
N THR A 65 10.34 3.28 -21.71
CA THR A 65 10.56 3.08 -20.27
C THR A 65 9.37 2.38 -19.60
N ARG A 66 8.17 2.59 -20.12
CA ARG A 66 6.95 1.96 -19.62
C ARG A 66 6.94 0.45 -19.92
N GLU A 67 7.28 0.09 -21.14
CA GLU A 67 7.38 -1.33 -21.55
C GLU A 67 8.54 -2.04 -20.86
N ASP A 68 9.72 -1.42 -20.85
CA ASP A 68 10.94 -1.96 -20.24
C ASP A 68 10.75 -2.20 -18.72
N ASN A 69 9.94 -1.40 -18.07
CA ASN A 69 9.65 -1.54 -16.65
C ASN A 69 8.34 -2.28 -16.37
N THR A 70 7.73 -2.85 -17.39
CA THR A 70 6.47 -3.60 -17.27
C THR A 70 5.39 -2.78 -16.53
N TYR A 71 5.27 -1.50 -16.87
CA TYR A 71 4.30 -0.62 -16.24
C TYR A 71 2.87 -1.09 -16.54
N ARG A 72 2.05 -1.11 -15.51
CA ARG A 72 0.62 -1.43 -15.58
C ARG A 72 -0.19 -0.33 -14.90
N GLN A 73 -1.30 0.05 -15.47
CA GLN A 73 -2.20 1.04 -14.87
C GLN A 73 -2.89 0.55 -13.62
N HIS A 74 -3.13 -0.75 -13.52
CA HIS A 74 -3.79 -1.37 -12.38
C HIS A 74 -2.97 -2.57 -11.92
N THR A 75 -2.49 -2.51 -10.69
CA THR A 75 -1.76 -3.61 -10.09
C THR A 75 -2.71 -4.69 -9.57
N GLU A 76 -2.28 -5.93 -9.67
CA GLU A 76 -2.93 -7.05 -9.00
C GLU A 76 -2.37 -7.27 -7.58
N ARG A 77 -1.31 -6.54 -7.21
CA ARG A 77 -0.66 -6.68 -5.92
C ARG A 77 -1.35 -5.85 -4.85
N GLU A 78 -1.48 -6.40 -3.66
CA GLU A 78 -2.08 -5.70 -2.53
C GLU A 78 -1.11 -4.76 -1.82
N ASP A 79 0.18 -5.06 -1.88
CA ASP A 79 1.24 -4.37 -1.14
C ASP A 79 2.16 -3.51 -2.01
N GLN A 80 2.00 -3.53 -3.33
CA GLN A 80 2.83 -2.77 -4.27
C GLN A 80 1.94 -2.03 -5.28
N PHE A 81 1.86 -0.73 -5.15
CA PHE A 81 1.09 0.15 -6.03
C PHE A 81 1.74 1.53 -6.06
N CYS A 82 1.55 2.26 -7.13
CA CYS A 82 2.27 3.51 -7.36
C CYS A 82 2.06 4.55 -6.27
N LEU A 83 0.86 4.66 -5.71
CA LEU A 83 0.59 5.62 -4.63
C LEU A 83 1.47 5.38 -3.39
N ALA A 84 1.94 4.16 -3.17
CA ALA A 84 2.85 3.79 -2.09
C ALA A 84 4.30 3.65 -2.55
N CYS A 85 4.64 4.07 -3.75
CA CYS A 85 5.99 3.99 -4.29
C CYS A 85 6.78 5.27 -4.02
N LEU A 86 8.05 5.11 -3.66
CA LEU A 86 8.98 6.21 -3.41
C LEU A 86 9.14 7.13 -4.63
N ASN A 87 9.06 6.59 -5.83
CA ASN A 87 9.28 7.32 -7.07
C ASN A 87 8.02 7.99 -7.63
N PHE A 88 6.86 7.72 -7.03
CA PHE A 88 5.60 8.29 -7.47
C PHE A 88 5.44 9.74 -6.99
N GLN A 89 4.99 10.59 -7.87
CA GLN A 89 4.66 11.98 -7.57
C GLN A 89 3.18 12.22 -7.90
N PRO A 90 2.33 12.43 -6.89
CA PRO A 90 0.92 12.71 -7.13
C PRO A 90 0.76 14.03 -7.88
N ALA A 91 -0.29 14.11 -8.69
CA ALA A 91 -0.68 15.37 -9.32
C ALA A 91 -1.20 16.37 -8.29
N ALA A 92 -1.21 17.65 -8.64
CA ALA A 92 -1.80 18.71 -7.80
C ALA A 92 -3.28 18.43 -7.50
N GLN A 93 -3.98 17.81 -8.44
CA GLN A 93 -5.36 17.33 -8.27
C GLN A 93 -5.34 15.80 -8.23
N GLU A 94 -5.89 15.22 -7.17
CA GLU A 94 -5.93 13.75 -7.01
C GLU A 94 -6.73 13.04 -8.11
N THR A 95 -7.56 13.76 -8.83
CA THR A 95 -8.35 13.24 -9.96
C THR A 95 -7.57 13.20 -11.28
N ALA A 96 -6.29 13.50 -11.25
CA ALA A 96 -5.42 13.46 -12.42
C ALA A 96 -4.32 12.39 -12.25
N CYS A 97 -3.77 11.92 -13.38
CA CYS A 97 -2.63 11.03 -13.37
C CYS A 97 -1.42 11.69 -12.71
N GLY A 98 -0.69 10.96 -11.89
CA GLY A 98 0.57 11.40 -11.34
C GLY A 98 1.72 11.23 -12.32
N THR A 99 2.93 11.35 -11.81
CA THR A 99 4.18 11.11 -12.54
C THR A 99 5.11 10.21 -11.73
N CYS A 100 6.18 9.74 -12.36
CA CYS A 100 7.17 8.87 -11.72
C CYS A 100 8.57 9.28 -12.16
N LYS A 101 9.54 9.13 -11.27
CA LYS A 101 10.94 9.45 -11.57
C LYS A 101 11.60 8.45 -12.52
N THR A 102 11.11 7.22 -12.58
CA THR A 102 11.71 6.13 -13.37
C THR A 102 10.92 5.79 -14.63
N VAL A 103 9.62 5.90 -14.60
CA VAL A 103 8.73 5.62 -15.73
C VAL A 103 8.12 6.92 -16.21
N ARG A 104 8.37 7.28 -17.45
CA ARG A 104 7.88 8.54 -18.02
C ARG A 104 6.40 8.48 -18.40
N GLY A 105 5.79 9.65 -18.40
CA GLY A 105 4.40 9.84 -18.80
C GLY A 105 3.43 9.78 -17.64
N PRO A 106 2.12 9.76 -17.94
CA PRO A 106 1.10 9.74 -16.91
C PRO A 106 1.09 8.40 -16.18
N ILE A 107 0.99 8.47 -14.86
CA ILE A 107 1.05 7.30 -13.97
C ILE A 107 -0.22 7.24 -13.13
N ASN A 108 -0.87 6.09 -13.16
CA ASN A 108 -2.03 5.81 -12.34
C ASN A 108 -1.60 5.50 -10.91
N PRO A 109 -2.23 6.09 -9.88
CA PRO A 109 -1.92 5.76 -8.48
C PRO A 109 -2.14 4.28 -8.14
N ASP A 110 -3.04 3.60 -8.86
CA ASP A 110 -3.27 2.14 -8.75
C ASP A 110 -2.30 1.31 -9.58
N GLY A 111 -1.33 1.94 -10.24
CA GLY A 111 -0.37 1.28 -11.12
C GLY A 111 0.74 0.54 -10.42
N TRP A 112 1.58 -0.08 -11.24
CA TRP A 112 2.76 -0.81 -10.78
C TRP A 112 3.82 -0.88 -11.89
N CYS A 113 5.07 -0.94 -11.48
CA CYS A 113 6.19 -1.30 -12.38
C CYS A 113 7.20 -2.16 -11.61
N LYS A 114 8.09 -2.82 -12.35
CA LYS A 114 9.07 -3.73 -11.73
C LYS A 114 10.13 -3.01 -10.88
N GLN A 115 10.25 -1.69 -10.98
CA GLN A 115 11.15 -0.89 -10.14
C GLN A 115 10.45 -0.30 -8.92
N TRP A 116 9.28 -0.79 -8.60
CA TRP A 116 8.54 -0.34 -7.43
C TRP A 116 9.41 -0.43 -6.17
N THR A 117 9.42 0.64 -5.40
CA THR A 117 10.17 0.75 -4.13
C THR A 117 9.26 1.36 -3.08
N ALA A 118 9.23 0.74 -1.90
CA ALA A 118 8.38 1.20 -0.82
C ALA A 118 8.71 2.63 -0.41
N SER A 119 7.68 3.46 -0.27
CA SER A 119 7.80 4.78 0.34
C SER A 119 8.11 4.65 1.83
N LYS A 120 8.94 5.55 2.36
CA LYS A 120 9.32 5.57 3.78
C LYS A 120 8.28 6.24 4.70
N ALA A 121 7.19 6.66 4.14
CA ALA A 121 6.17 7.34 4.93
C ALA A 121 5.37 6.38 5.82
#